data_27cd59996c6be33867f162fcdd1b78d2
#
_entry.id   27cd59996c6be33867f162fcdd1b78d2
#
_cell.length_a   1.000
_cell.length_b   1.000
_cell.length_c   1.000
_cell.angle_alpha   90.00
_cell.angle_beta   90.00
_cell.angle_gamma   90.00
#
_symmetry.space_group_name_H-M   'P 1'
#
loop_
_entity.id
_entity.type
_entity.pdbx_description
1 polymer ?
#
loop_
_entity_poly.entity_id
_entity_poly.type
_entity_poly.pdbx_seq_one_letter_code
_entity_poly.pdbx_strand_id
1 'polypeptide(L)'
;DVYKRQQVDQKTAYIVGKPPSVTVEGAEDHSELKSFEDAVTAVTSDEEFADTLNDYVTGASNKGVEWLHVYYDKAGMLQYVVTPAEEVIPFYDSVYQKELVELIRYYSVAVVADGKETLRKKIEWWTKENVTYYEESESGDYILDQARSLNPAAHWYKITSKDGLV
;
A
#
# COMPACT_ATOMS: atom_id res chain seq x y z
N ASP A 1 17.73 2.26 -21.29
CA ASP A 1 17.54 3.27 -22.32
C ASP A 1 17.46 4.66 -21.65
N VAL A 2 18.47 5.51 -21.93
CA VAL A 2 18.65 6.84 -21.32
C VAL A 2 17.44 7.75 -21.64
N TYR A 3 16.93 7.68 -22.87
CA TYR A 3 15.80 8.53 -23.28
C TYR A 3 14.51 8.16 -22.56
N LYS A 4 14.24 6.87 -22.37
CA LYS A 4 13.07 6.42 -21.60
C LYS A 4 13.15 6.94 -20.16
N ARG A 5 14.31 6.81 -19.52
CA ARG A 5 14.55 7.30 -18.16
C ARG A 5 14.32 8.80 -18.06
N GLN A 6 14.87 9.59 -18.97
CA GLN A 6 14.66 11.04 -18.99
C GLN A 6 13.16 11.42 -19.10
N GLN A 7 12.40 10.71 -19.93
CA GLN A 7 10.96 10.96 -20.06
C GLN A 7 10.20 10.61 -18.77
N VAL A 8 10.56 9.51 -18.11
CA VAL A 8 9.96 9.12 -16.83
C VAL A 8 10.30 10.14 -15.75
N ASP A 9 11.56 10.50 -15.61
CA ASP A 9 12.03 11.48 -14.62
C ASP A 9 11.33 12.84 -14.81
N GLN A 10 11.23 13.31 -16.07
CA GLN A 10 10.55 14.55 -16.39
C GLN A 10 9.06 14.49 -16.06
N LYS A 11 8.38 13.37 -16.40
CA LYS A 11 6.97 13.16 -16.10
C LYS A 11 6.72 13.12 -14.59
N THR A 12 7.55 12.39 -13.85
CA THR A 12 7.48 12.30 -12.39
C THR A 12 7.67 13.67 -11.76
N ALA A 13 8.73 14.41 -12.15
CA ALA A 13 8.96 15.75 -11.64
C ALA A 13 7.81 16.72 -11.95
N TYR A 14 7.14 16.56 -13.08
CA TYR A 14 5.97 17.39 -13.44
C TYR A 14 4.75 17.07 -12.56
N ILE A 15 4.53 15.80 -12.22
CA ILE A 15 3.34 15.36 -11.48
C ILE A 15 3.52 15.58 -9.97
N VAL A 16 4.69 15.22 -9.42
CA VAL A 16 4.93 15.19 -7.97
C VAL A 16 6.12 16.02 -7.52
N GLY A 17 6.67 16.87 -8.37
CA GLY A 17 7.80 17.75 -8.03
C GLY A 17 7.45 18.89 -7.07
N LYS A 18 6.18 18.99 -6.67
CA LYS A 18 5.71 19.84 -5.58
C LYS A 18 4.80 19.02 -4.67
N PRO A 19 4.88 19.21 -3.34
CA PRO A 19 3.95 18.58 -2.42
C PRO A 19 2.50 18.90 -2.80
N PRO A 20 1.57 17.95 -2.71
CA PRO A 20 0.16 18.21 -2.92
C PRO A 20 -0.36 19.16 -1.83
N SER A 21 -1.14 20.16 -2.23
CA SER A 21 -1.85 21.02 -1.28
C SER A 21 -3.29 20.53 -1.13
N VAL A 22 -3.73 20.39 0.11
CA VAL A 22 -5.09 19.98 0.44
C VAL A 22 -5.75 21.10 1.23
N THR A 23 -6.95 21.49 0.80
CA THR A 23 -7.80 22.43 1.51
C THR A 23 -9.15 21.77 1.77
N VAL A 24 -9.68 21.95 2.98
CA VAL A 24 -10.98 21.45 3.37
C VAL A 24 -11.97 22.61 3.37
N GLU A 25 -13.03 22.51 2.55
CA GLU A 25 -14.04 23.55 2.48
C GLU A 25 -14.74 23.73 3.84
N GLY A 26 -14.82 24.97 4.30
CA GLY A 26 -15.40 25.29 5.62
C GLY A 26 -14.46 25.11 6.81
N ALA A 27 -13.19 24.77 6.60
CA ALA A 27 -12.22 24.62 7.70
C ALA A 27 -11.97 25.94 8.46
N GLU A 28 -12.19 27.08 7.84
CA GLU A 28 -12.04 28.39 8.48
C GLU A 28 -13.09 28.63 9.57
N ASP A 29 -14.29 28.04 9.42
CA ASP A 29 -15.43 28.24 10.30
C ASP A 29 -15.63 27.12 11.34
N HIS A 30 -14.98 25.97 11.14
CA HIS A 30 -15.17 24.76 11.94
C HIS A 30 -13.85 24.17 12.42
N SER A 31 -13.63 24.15 13.74
CA SER A 31 -12.38 23.66 14.35
C SER A 31 -12.09 22.18 14.05
N GLU A 32 -13.11 21.34 13.91
CA GLU A 32 -12.96 19.92 13.60
C GLU A 32 -12.46 19.73 12.16
N LEU A 33 -13.00 20.50 11.20
CA LEU A 33 -12.56 20.49 9.81
C LEU A 33 -11.13 21.03 9.68
N LYS A 34 -10.80 22.05 10.47
CA LYS A 34 -9.43 22.57 10.53
C LYS A 34 -8.45 21.55 11.08
N SER A 35 -8.81 20.84 12.14
CA SER A 35 -8.00 19.75 12.69
C SER A 35 -7.75 18.62 11.69
N PHE A 36 -8.78 18.29 10.89
CA PHE A 36 -8.65 17.32 9.81
C PHE A 36 -7.72 17.83 8.69
N GLU A 37 -7.88 19.08 8.25
CA GLU A 37 -7.00 19.70 7.26
C GLU A 37 -5.55 19.70 7.69
N ASP A 38 -5.30 20.07 8.97
CA ASP A 38 -3.95 20.10 9.55
C ASP A 38 -3.34 18.68 9.59
N ALA A 39 -4.12 17.66 9.95
CA ALA A 39 -3.67 16.27 9.95
C ALA A 39 -3.32 15.76 8.54
N VAL A 40 -4.15 16.05 7.55
CA VAL A 40 -3.87 15.69 6.14
C VAL A 40 -2.65 16.45 5.63
N THR A 41 -2.53 17.74 5.95
CA THR A 41 -1.39 18.58 5.55
C THR A 41 -0.10 18.05 6.16
N ALA A 42 -0.11 17.60 7.42
CA ALA A 42 1.06 17.01 8.06
C ALA A 42 1.58 15.78 7.28
N VAL A 43 0.67 14.90 6.84
CA VAL A 43 1.04 13.73 6.02
C VAL A 43 1.57 14.17 4.65
N THR A 44 0.85 15.05 3.95
CA THR A 44 1.21 15.43 2.57
C THR A 44 2.45 16.31 2.47
N SER A 45 2.88 16.93 3.58
CA SER A 45 4.09 17.75 3.66
C SER A 45 5.31 16.98 4.17
N ASP A 46 5.16 15.70 4.51
CA ASP A 46 6.24 14.86 5.00
C ASP A 46 7.18 14.44 3.84
N GLU A 47 8.49 14.45 4.09
CA GLU A 47 9.50 14.03 3.11
C GLU A 47 9.34 12.55 2.74
N GLU A 48 9.02 11.67 3.69
CA GLU A 48 8.81 10.25 3.44
C GLU A 48 7.60 10.02 2.52
N PHE A 49 6.54 10.81 2.69
CA PHE A 49 5.40 10.80 1.79
C PHE A 49 5.79 11.27 0.38
N ALA A 50 6.57 12.33 0.27
CA ALA A 50 7.02 12.88 -1.01
C ALA A 50 7.89 11.86 -1.77
N ASP A 51 8.81 11.18 -1.08
CA ASP A 51 9.66 10.14 -1.66
C ASP A 51 8.82 8.94 -2.10
N THR A 52 7.90 8.48 -1.27
CA THR A 52 6.97 7.38 -1.60
C THR A 52 6.12 7.72 -2.83
N LEU A 53 5.63 8.95 -2.91
CA LEU A 53 4.83 9.41 -4.04
C LEU A 53 5.65 9.50 -5.33
N ASN A 54 6.92 9.90 -5.23
CA ASN A 54 7.87 9.90 -6.34
C ASN A 54 8.11 8.49 -6.88
N ASP A 55 8.38 7.54 -6.00
CA ASP A 55 8.59 6.12 -6.36
C ASP A 55 7.33 5.52 -6.98
N TYR A 56 6.15 5.82 -6.42
CA TYR A 56 4.86 5.39 -6.94
C TYR A 56 4.61 5.88 -8.37
N VAL A 57 4.82 7.17 -8.64
CA VAL A 57 4.61 7.76 -9.97
C VAL A 57 5.67 7.27 -10.97
N THR A 58 6.91 7.09 -10.52
CA THR A 58 7.99 6.52 -11.33
C THR A 58 7.68 5.07 -11.71
N GLY A 59 7.25 4.25 -10.77
CA GLY A 59 6.81 2.87 -10.99
C GLY A 59 5.65 2.80 -11.98
N ALA A 60 4.59 3.57 -11.74
CA ALA A 60 3.42 3.62 -12.62
C ALA A 60 3.77 4.12 -14.04
N SER A 61 4.68 5.06 -14.17
CA SER A 61 5.15 5.56 -15.47
C SER A 61 5.95 4.53 -16.26
N ASN A 62 6.67 3.65 -15.57
CA ASN A 62 7.45 2.58 -16.21
C ASN A 62 6.62 1.36 -16.58
N LYS A 63 5.63 1.00 -15.75
CA LYS A 63 4.92 -0.29 -15.81
C LYS A 63 3.46 -0.15 -16.27
N GLY A 64 2.93 1.08 -16.27
CA GLY A 64 1.52 1.38 -16.59
C GLY A 64 0.60 1.37 -15.37
N VAL A 65 0.99 0.69 -14.30
CA VAL A 65 0.29 0.60 -13.02
C VAL A 65 1.32 0.44 -11.90
N GLU A 66 0.98 0.94 -10.72
CA GLU A 66 1.69 0.68 -9.46
C GLU A 66 0.67 0.67 -8.33
N TRP A 67 1.00 0.09 -7.20
CA TRP A 67 0.09 -0.04 -6.08
C TRP A 67 0.63 0.66 -4.85
N LEU A 68 -0.24 1.37 -4.15
CA LEU A 68 0.07 1.99 -2.86
C LEU A 68 -0.71 1.24 -1.77
N HIS A 69 0.02 0.61 -0.86
CA HIS A 69 -0.58 -0.03 0.30
C HIS A 69 -0.54 0.94 1.49
N VAL A 70 -1.72 1.26 2.00
CA VAL A 70 -1.89 2.14 3.17
C VAL A 70 -2.34 1.29 4.35
N TYR A 71 -1.69 1.46 5.51
CA TYR A 71 -1.98 0.68 6.71
C TYR A 71 -1.62 1.47 7.98
N TYR A 72 -2.08 0.99 9.13
CA TYR A 72 -1.62 1.47 10.43
C TYR A 72 -0.57 0.51 11.00
N ASP A 73 0.51 1.07 11.49
CA ASP A 73 1.53 0.30 12.19
C ASP A 73 1.10 -0.07 13.63
N LYS A 74 1.98 -0.78 14.35
CA LYS A 74 1.72 -1.20 15.75
C LYS A 74 1.60 -0.02 16.74
N ALA A 75 2.10 1.15 16.37
CA ALA A 75 1.98 2.38 17.16
C ALA A 75 0.71 3.17 16.82
N GLY A 76 -0.09 2.71 15.84
CA GLY A 76 -1.27 3.40 15.34
C GLY A 76 -0.96 4.54 14.40
N MET A 77 0.25 4.60 13.86
CA MET A 77 0.63 5.62 12.88
C MET A 77 0.28 5.16 11.47
N LEU A 78 -0.25 6.09 10.67
CA LEU A 78 -0.53 5.84 9.26
C LEU A 78 0.77 5.61 8.51
N GLN A 79 0.82 4.52 7.77
CA GLN A 79 1.96 4.12 6.95
C GLN A 79 1.50 3.89 5.51
N TYR A 80 2.40 4.09 4.58
CA TYR A 80 2.17 3.86 3.16
C TYR A 80 3.43 3.31 2.52
N VAL A 81 3.26 2.31 1.65
CA VAL A 81 4.38 1.66 0.97
C VAL A 81 3.99 1.36 -0.48
N VAL A 82 4.92 1.61 -1.39
CA VAL A 82 4.76 1.21 -2.78
C VAL A 82 4.90 -0.31 -2.88
N THR A 83 3.88 -0.95 -3.44
CA THR A 83 3.90 -2.38 -3.75
C THR A 83 4.13 -2.52 -5.25
N PRO A 84 5.23 -3.18 -5.66
CA PRO A 84 5.55 -3.35 -7.07
C PRO A 84 4.43 -4.04 -7.86
N ALA A 85 4.08 -3.50 -9.02
CA ALA A 85 3.00 -4.06 -9.84
C ALA A 85 3.24 -5.52 -10.24
N GLU A 86 4.49 -5.94 -10.36
CA GLU A 86 4.90 -7.31 -10.65
C GLU A 86 4.60 -8.30 -9.52
N GLU A 87 4.37 -7.82 -8.29
CA GLU A 87 3.97 -8.65 -7.15
C GLU A 87 2.45 -8.80 -7.03
N VAL A 88 1.66 -8.12 -7.88
CA VAL A 88 0.21 -7.98 -7.69
C VAL A 88 -0.56 -8.58 -8.86
N ILE A 89 -1.54 -9.42 -8.54
CA ILE A 89 -2.54 -9.95 -9.49
C ILE A 89 -3.91 -9.43 -9.05
N PRO A 90 -4.45 -8.41 -9.74
CA PRO A 90 -5.77 -7.87 -9.43
C PRO A 90 -6.88 -8.67 -10.13
N PHE A 91 -8.01 -8.85 -9.45
CA PHE A 91 -9.23 -9.44 -9.98
C PHE A 91 -10.36 -8.40 -9.98
N TYR A 92 -11.02 -8.28 -11.12
CA TYR A 92 -12.08 -7.31 -11.33
C TYR A 92 -13.42 -8.00 -11.59
N ASP A 93 -14.51 -7.37 -11.15
CA ASP A 93 -15.88 -7.91 -11.24
C ASP A 93 -16.45 -7.95 -12.66
N SER A 94 -15.85 -7.21 -13.59
CA SER A 94 -16.39 -7.06 -14.94
C SER A 94 -15.28 -7.10 -16.00
N VAL A 95 -15.71 -7.40 -17.24
CA VAL A 95 -14.86 -7.37 -18.44
C VAL A 95 -14.22 -5.98 -18.65
N TYR A 96 -14.86 -4.94 -18.16
CA TYR A 96 -14.36 -3.56 -18.28
C TYR A 96 -13.43 -3.14 -17.14
N GLN A 97 -13.11 -4.04 -16.22
CA GLN A 97 -12.19 -3.80 -15.10
C GLN A 97 -12.55 -2.56 -14.28
N LYS A 98 -13.83 -2.39 -13.97
CA LYS A 98 -14.32 -1.18 -13.30
C LYS A 98 -14.20 -1.23 -11.78
N GLU A 99 -14.33 -2.41 -11.19
CA GLU A 99 -14.29 -2.58 -9.75
C GLU A 99 -13.32 -3.70 -9.37
N LEU A 100 -12.33 -3.36 -8.54
CA LEU A 100 -11.42 -4.33 -7.95
C LEU A 100 -12.16 -5.10 -6.87
N VAL A 101 -12.27 -6.42 -7.00
CA VAL A 101 -12.98 -7.28 -6.04
C VAL A 101 -12.03 -8.06 -5.15
N GLU A 102 -10.91 -8.51 -5.71
CA GLU A 102 -9.87 -9.26 -5.00
C GLU A 102 -8.49 -8.89 -5.53
N LEU A 103 -7.47 -9.14 -4.73
CA LEU A 103 -6.08 -8.92 -5.10
C LEU A 103 -5.22 -10.00 -4.45
N ILE A 104 -4.33 -10.59 -5.22
CA ILE A 104 -3.27 -11.46 -4.70
C ILE A 104 -1.95 -10.72 -4.83
N ARG A 105 -1.24 -10.58 -3.71
CA ARG A 105 0.17 -10.17 -3.69
C ARG A 105 1.04 -11.38 -3.42
N TYR A 106 2.08 -11.59 -4.21
CA TYR A 106 3.08 -12.63 -4.01
C TYR A 106 4.48 -12.03 -4.01
N TYR A 107 5.27 -12.37 -3.03
CA TYR A 107 6.60 -11.80 -2.85
C TYR A 107 7.51 -12.75 -2.08
N SER A 108 8.80 -12.46 -2.06
CA SER A 108 9.78 -13.22 -1.30
C SER A 108 10.39 -12.38 -0.21
N VAL A 109 10.57 -12.97 0.97
CA VAL A 109 11.28 -12.34 2.09
C VAL A 109 12.54 -13.12 2.41
N ALA A 110 13.63 -12.41 2.65
CA ALA A 110 14.84 -12.99 3.16
C ALA A 110 14.65 -13.34 4.65
N VAL A 111 14.90 -14.60 5.00
CA VAL A 111 14.86 -15.10 6.38
C VAL A 111 16.22 -15.68 6.71
N VAL A 112 16.80 -15.24 7.83
CA VAL A 112 18.04 -15.80 8.33
C VAL A 112 17.70 -16.89 9.36
N ALA A 113 18.00 -18.13 9.02
CA ALA A 113 17.88 -19.28 9.93
C ALA A 113 19.23 -20.01 9.97
N ASP A 114 19.70 -20.31 11.16
CA ASP A 114 20.98 -21.02 11.40
C ASP A 114 22.19 -20.37 10.69
N GLY A 115 22.21 -19.03 10.62
CA GLY A 115 23.26 -18.24 9.96
C GLY A 115 23.27 -18.32 8.43
N LYS A 116 22.23 -18.90 7.83
CA LYS A 116 22.02 -18.92 6.37
C LYS A 116 20.83 -18.07 5.99
N GLU A 117 21.02 -17.27 4.95
CA GLU A 117 19.92 -16.54 4.34
C GLU A 117 19.16 -17.43 3.36
N THR A 118 17.87 -17.53 3.54
CA THR A 118 16.95 -18.24 2.65
C THR A 118 15.79 -17.33 2.24
N LEU A 119 15.34 -17.47 1.01
CA LEU A 119 14.15 -16.75 0.53
C LEU A 119 12.92 -17.61 0.84
N ARG A 120 11.94 -17.03 1.53
CA ARG A 120 10.61 -17.62 1.70
C ARG A 120 9.60 -16.85 0.88
N LYS A 121 8.82 -17.58 0.11
CA LYS A 121 7.72 -16.98 -0.66
C LYS A 121 6.51 -16.81 0.23
N LYS A 122 5.85 -15.67 0.08
CA LYS A 122 4.63 -15.31 0.79
C LYS A 122 3.56 -14.88 -0.18
N ILE A 123 2.31 -15.15 0.21
CA ILE A 123 1.13 -14.72 -0.53
C ILE A 123 0.20 -14.00 0.44
N GLU A 124 -0.35 -12.88 0.00
CA GLU A 124 -1.45 -12.17 0.64
C GLU A 124 -2.64 -12.20 -0.30
N TRP A 125 -3.73 -12.78 0.14
CA TRP A 125 -4.99 -12.76 -0.60
C TRP A 125 -5.94 -11.76 0.05
N TRP A 126 -6.17 -10.69 -0.65
CA TRP A 126 -7.01 -9.57 -0.24
C TRP A 126 -8.38 -9.69 -0.90
N THR A 127 -9.43 -9.70 -0.09
CA THR A 127 -10.83 -9.66 -0.51
C THR A 127 -11.47 -8.37 -0.02
N LYS A 128 -12.73 -8.11 -0.30
CA LYS A 128 -13.47 -6.97 0.27
C LYS A 128 -13.63 -7.05 1.79
N GLU A 129 -13.47 -8.23 2.39
CA GLU A 129 -13.76 -8.47 3.81
C GLU A 129 -12.51 -8.57 4.66
N ASN A 130 -11.47 -9.22 4.14
CA ASN A 130 -10.29 -9.58 4.91
C ASN A 130 -9.07 -9.83 4.02
N VAL A 131 -7.95 -10.05 4.68
CA VAL A 131 -6.71 -10.54 4.06
C VAL A 131 -6.32 -11.86 4.67
N THR A 132 -5.98 -12.84 3.83
CA THR A 132 -5.45 -14.15 4.23
C THR A 132 -3.99 -14.25 3.83
N TYR A 133 -3.16 -14.65 4.77
CA TYR A 133 -1.71 -14.75 4.60
C TYR A 133 -1.29 -16.22 4.47
N TYR A 134 -0.45 -16.49 3.46
CA TYR A 134 0.14 -17.81 3.23
C TYR A 134 1.65 -17.71 3.16
N GLU A 135 2.31 -18.80 3.50
CA GLU A 135 3.75 -18.96 3.31
C GLU A 135 4.07 -20.30 2.62
N GLU A 136 5.18 -20.33 1.89
CA GLU A 136 5.69 -21.55 1.29
C GLU A 136 6.26 -22.47 2.39
N SER A 137 5.77 -23.70 2.43
CA SER A 137 6.28 -24.76 3.32
C SER A 137 7.59 -25.37 2.77
N GLU A 138 8.23 -26.19 3.56
CA GLU A 138 9.43 -26.95 3.13
C GLU A 138 9.14 -27.90 1.95
N SER A 139 7.90 -28.37 1.80
CA SER A 139 7.47 -29.21 0.67
C SER A 139 7.20 -28.39 -0.61
N GLY A 140 7.19 -27.07 -0.53
CA GLY A 140 6.85 -26.19 -1.64
C GLY A 140 5.35 -25.88 -1.78
N ASP A 141 4.53 -26.40 -0.86
CA ASP A 141 3.09 -26.08 -0.82
C ASP A 141 2.86 -24.76 -0.08
N TYR A 142 1.78 -24.04 -0.41
CA TYR A 142 1.38 -22.85 0.33
C TYR A 142 0.43 -23.23 1.45
N ILE A 143 0.82 -22.91 2.68
CA ILE A 143 0.04 -23.12 3.90
C ILE A 143 -0.27 -21.79 4.56
N LEU A 144 -1.29 -21.75 5.44
CA LEU A 144 -1.59 -20.53 6.19
C LEU A 144 -0.38 -20.11 7.04
N ASP A 145 -0.03 -18.82 6.97
CA ASP A 145 1.07 -18.24 7.76
C ASP A 145 0.70 -18.30 9.25
N GLN A 146 1.32 -19.22 9.97
CA GLN A 146 1.09 -19.45 11.40
C GLN A 146 1.74 -18.40 12.31
N ALA A 147 2.66 -17.60 11.79
CA ALA A 147 3.25 -16.48 12.54
C ALA A 147 2.29 -15.33 12.75
N ARG A 148 1.17 -15.30 12.00
CA ARG A 148 0.12 -14.29 12.14
C ARG A 148 -0.87 -14.69 13.21
N SER A 149 -1.03 -13.84 14.23
CA SER A 149 -1.98 -14.07 15.34
C SER A 149 -3.45 -14.07 14.88
N LEU A 150 -3.75 -13.35 13.79
CA LEU A 150 -5.05 -13.33 13.12
C LEU A 150 -4.82 -13.68 11.64
N ASN A 151 -5.44 -14.78 11.20
CA ASN A 151 -5.38 -15.22 9.82
C ASN A 151 -6.65 -16.05 9.48
N PRO A 152 -7.61 -15.51 8.71
CA PRO A 152 -7.58 -14.20 8.06
C PRO A 152 -7.68 -13.01 9.03
N ALA A 153 -7.11 -11.87 8.63
CA ALA A 153 -7.20 -10.61 9.35
C ALA A 153 -8.21 -9.68 8.68
N ALA A 154 -8.96 -8.90 9.47
CA ALA A 154 -9.86 -7.89 8.93
C ALA A 154 -9.07 -6.73 8.31
N HIS A 155 -9.65 -6.07 7.31
CA HIS A 155 -9.14 -4.80 6.83
C HIS A 155 -9.14 -3.76 7.94
N TRP A 156 -8.13 -2.91 7.98
CA TRP A 156 -8.00 -1.85 8.99
C TRP A 156 -9.22 -0.90 9.03
N TYR A 157 -9.81 -0.57 7.89
CA TYR A 157 -11.00 0.29 7.79
C TYR A 157 -12.31 -0.38 8.26
N LYS A 158 -12.28 -1.70 8.48
CA LYS A 158 -13.41 -2.46 9.07
C LYS A 158 -13.24 -2.71 10.56
N ILE A 159 -12.12 -2.30 11.14
CA ILE A 159 -11.93 -2.35 12.58
C ILE A 159 -12.80 -1.25 13.17
N THR A 160 -13.90 -1.64 13.81
CA THR A 160 -14.75 -0.72 14.54
C THR A 160 -14.31 -0.68 15.98
N SER A 161 -14.07 0.51 16.51
CA SER A 161 -14.05 0.71 17.95
C SER A 161 -15.50 0.66 18.49
N LYS A 162 -15.66 0.67 19.81
CA LYS A 162 -16.99 0.80 20.44
C LYS A 162 -17.73 2.07 19.99
N ASP A 163 -17.02 3.03 19.44
CA ASP A 163 -17.51 4.36 19.10
C ASP A 163 -17.60 4.59 17.56
N GLY A 164 -17.41 3.56 16.75
CA GLY A 164 -17.50 3.62 15.29
C GLY A 164 -16.30 3.07 14.53
N LEU A 165 -16.24 3.35 13.24
CA LEU A 165 -15.10 3.03 12.38
C LEU A 165 -13.88 3.87 12.78
N VAL A 166 -12.76 3.23 12.98
CA VAL A 166 -11.46 3.87 13.17
C VAL A 166 -10.76 4.00 11.84
#